data_3da0a8ab9d2e04a3cc2af6cf2cb26fda
#
_entry.id   3da0a8ab9d2e04a3cc2af6cf2cb26fda
#
_cell.length_a   1.000
_cell.length_b   1.000
_cell.length_c   1.000
_cell.angle_alpha   90.00
_cell.angle_beta   90.00
_cell.angle_gamma   90.00
#
_symmetry.space_group_name_H-M   'P 1'
#
loop_
_entity.id
_entity.type
_entity.pdbx_description
1 polymer ?
#
loop_
_entity_poly.entity_id
_entity_poly.type
_entity_poly.pdbx_seq_one_letter_code
_entity_poly.pdbx_strand_id
1 'polypeptide(L)'
;VYVVNTCTVTNIADRKSRKMLHRARRMNPAAVVVAAGCYVDSARRKGEEDESVDLFIGNEDKENMIFLVEKLLEEKGVFQTEKCPEHSMGEMSEKAEQELHTRAYIKIQNGCNQYCSYCIIPYVRGKLESRPDEDILQETRKLAAAGFHEIVLTGIHLSSFGVDRETEKIDANSFVKLQGKYLLTLLKNMAQVE
;
A
#
# COMPACT_ATOMS: atom_id res chain seq x y z
N VAL A 1 -8.19 10.58 16.95
CA VAL A 1 -8.33 9.58 15.88
C VAL A 1 -7.21 8.57 15.98
N TYR A 2 -7.52 7.29 15.82
CA TYR A 2 -6.56 6.21 15.66
C TYR A 2 -6.70 5.62 14.26
N VAL A 3 -5.65 5.67 13.47
CA VAL A 3 -5.60 5.01 12.15
C VAL A 3 -4.68 3.79 12.25
N VAL A 4 -5.21 2.60 12.01
CA VAL A 4 -4.45 1.35 12.06
C VAL A 4 -4.31 0.79 10.65
N ASN A 5 -3.09 0.80 10.11
CA ASN A 5 -2.80 0.10 8.86
C ASN A 5 -2.70 -1.40 9.13
N THR A 6 -3.64 -2.14 8.59
CA THR A 6 -3.88 -3.55 8.93
C THR A 6 -3.29 -4.50 7.90
N CYS A 7 -2.93 -5.70 8.35
CA CYS A 7 -2.48 -6.78 7.48
C CYS A 7 -3.18 -8.10 7.89
N THR A 8 -3.60 -8.89 6.90
CA THR A 8 -4.21 -10.22 7.09
C THR A 8 -3.53 -11.33 6.28
N VAL A 9 -2.38 -11.01 5.65
CA VAL A 9 -1.65 -11.97 4.81
C VAL A 9 -1.14 -13.17 5.61
N THR A 10 -0.88 -13.00 6.90
CA THR A 10 -0.59 -14.10 7.84
C THR A 10 -1.54 -14.04 9.03
N ASN A 11 -1.84 -15.21 9.64
CA ASN A 11 -2.66 -15.29 10.84
C ASN A 11 -2.11 -14.44 12.00
N ILE A 12 -0.77 -14.35 12.11
CA ILE A 12 -0.13 -13.52 13.14
C ILE A 12 -0.38 -12.03 12.87
N ALA A 13 -0.27 -11.59 11.63
CA ALA A 13 -0.52 -10.20 11.27
C ALA A 13 -1.99 -9.82 11.48
N ASP A 14 -2.92 -10.71 11.11
CA ASP A 14 -4.35 -10.54 11.34
C ASP A 14 -4.66 -10.36 12.83
N ARG A 15 -4.18 -11.27 13.68
CA ARG A 15 -4.35 -11.17 15.14
C ARG A 15 -3.77 -9.88 15.73
N LYS A 16 -2.59 -9.46 15.26
CA LYS A 16 -1.98 -8.18 15.70
C LYS A 16 -2.84 -6.99 15.29
N SER A 17 -3.34 -6.96 14.07
CA SER A 17 -4.22 -5.91 13.56
C SER A 17 -5.47 -5.78 14.42
N ARG A 18 -6.21 -6.86 14.63
CA ARG A 18 -7.41 -6.89 15.50
C ARG A 18 -7.09 -6.46 16.93
N LYS A 19 -5.99 -6.96 17.50
CA LYS A 19 -5.57 -6.56 18.86
C LYS A 19 -5.29 -5.06 18.97
N MET A 20 -4.70 -4.44 17.93
CA MET A 20 -4.44 -3.01 17.92
C MET A 20 -5.73 -2.19 17.83
N LEU A 21 -6.69 -2.58 16.99
CA LEU A 21 -8.00 -1.95 16.87
C LEU A 21 -8.76 -1.99 18.20
N HIS A 22 -8.88 -3.17 18.80
CA HIS A 22 -9.52 -3.34 20.10
C HIS A 22 -8.80 -2.59 21.24
N ARG A 23 -7.46 -2.50 21.17
CA ARG A 23 -6.68 -1.70 22.14
C ARG A 23 -6.97 -0.22 21.99
N ALA A 24 -7.01 0.30 20.76
CA ALA A 24 -7.33 1.71 20.49
C ALA A 24 -8.71 2.08 21.08
N ARG A 25 -9.73 1.26 20.83
CA ARG A 25 -11.08 1.44 21.36
C ARG A 25 -11.11 1.41 22.89
N ARG A 26 -10.40 0.47 23.53
CA ARG A 26 -10.34 0.38 25.01
C ARG A 26 -9.60 1.55 25.65
N MET A 27 -8.54 2.05 25.01
CA MET A 27 -7.79 3.19 25.55
C MET A 27 -8.58 4.50 25.53
N ASN A 28 -9.38 4.69 24.49
CA ASN A 28 -10.25 5.87 24.37
C ASN A 28 -11.55 5.48 23.66
N PRO A 29 -12.62 5.18 24.44
CA PRO A 29 -13.92 4.80 23.88
C PRO A 29 -14.57 5.87 22.99
N ALA A 30 -14.24 7.16 23.21
CA ALA A 30 -14.75 8.29 22.43
C ALA A 30 -13.95 8.56 21.16
N ALA A 31 -12.80 7.92 20.98
CA ALA A 31 -11.97 8.15 19.80
C ALA A 31 -12.58 7.51 18.55
N VAL A 32 -12.33 8.14 17.41
CA VAL A 32 -12.60 7.54 16.10
C VAL A 32 -11.49 6.55 15.78
N VAL A 33 -11.85 5.30 15.52
CA VAL A 33 -10.94 4.20 15.17
C VAL A 33 -11.15 3.82 13.71
N VAL A 34 -10.09 3.93 12.93
CA VAL A 34 -10.07 3.65 11.49
C VAL A 34 -9.20 2.43 11.22
N ALA A 35 -9.77 1.43 10.55
CA ALA A 35 -9.03 0.30 10.02
C ALA A 35 -8.75 0.51 8.53
N ALA A 36 -7.49 0.42 8.09
CA ALA A 36 -7.12 0.54 6.68
C ALA A 36 -6.34 -0.69 6.20
N GLY A 37 -6.63 -1.18 5.00
CA GLY A 37 -5.82 -2.22 4.34
C GLY A 37 -6.42 -3.62 4.32
N CYS A 38 -5.57 -4.64 4.19
CA CYS A 38 -5.95 -6.01 3.84
C CYS A 38 -6.96 -6.67 4.81
N TYR A 39 -6.96 -6.31 6.09
CA TYR A 39 -7.96 -6.81 7.03
C TYR A 39 -9.37 -6.37 6.62
N VAL A 40 -9.51 -5.11 6.20
CA VAL A 40 -10.80 -4.55 5.75
C VAL A 40 -11.35 -5.34 4.56
N ASP A 41 -10.54 -5.57 3.54
CA ASP A 41 -10.95 -6.31 2.35
C ASP A 41 -11.30 -7.76 2.68
N SER A 42 -10.57 -8.38 3.61
CA SER A 42 -10.87 -9.73 4.12
C SER A 42 -12.18 -9.76 4.91
N ALA A 43 -12.41 -8.80 5.80
CA ALA A 43 -13.61 -8.70 6.61
C ALA A 43 -14.87 -8.48 5.74
N ARG A 44 -14.79 -7.54 4.77
CA ARG A 44 -15.87 -7.30 3.79
C ARG A 44 -16.27 -8.59 3.04
N ARG A 45 -15.28 -9.39 2.62
CA ARG A 45 -15.56 -10.66 1.93
C ARG A 45 -16.23 -11.72 2.79
N LYS A 46 -15.94 -11.73 4.10
CA LYS A 46 -16.48 -12.69 5.05
C LYS A 46 -17.80 -12.19 5.67
N GLY A 47 -18.16 -10.93 5.44
CA GLY A 47 -19.30 -10.30 6.14
C GLY A 47 -19.03 -10.14 7.64
N GLU A 48 -17.76 -10.02 8.03
CA GLU A 48 -17.36 -9.78 9.43
C GLU A 48 -17.49 -8.29 9.75
N GLU A 49 -18.16 -7.97 10.85
CA GLU A 49 -18.21 -6.65 11.44
C GLU A 49 -17.32 -6.60 12.68
N ASP A 50 -16.70 -5.45 12.95
CA ASP A 50 -15.88 -5.22 14.14
C ASP A 50 -16.34 -3.92 14.80
N GLU A 51 -17.10 -4.04 15.87
CA GLU A 51 -17.67 -2.92 16.64
C GLU A 51 -16.61 -1.96 17.19
N SER A 52 -15.35 -2.36 17.23
CA SER A 52 -14.26 -1.50 17.66
C SER A 52 -13.86 -0.48 16.60
N VAL A 53 -14.36 -0.59 15.36
CA VAL A 53 -13.96 0.21 14.20
C VAL A 53 -15.11 1.10 13.75
N ASP A 54 -14.84 2.39 13.58
CA ASP A 54 -15.82 3.35 13.06
C ASP A 54 -15.78 3.49 11.54
N LEU A 55 -14.59 3.27 10.94
CA LEU A 55 -14.40 3.42 9.49
C LEU A 55 -13.48 2.33 8.95
N PHE A 56 -13.96 1.66 7.91
CA PHE A 56 -13.23 0.62 7.19
C PHE A 56 -12.79 1.14 5.82
N ILE A 57 -11.47 1.23 5.58
CA ILE A 57 -10.86 1.71 4.34
C ILE A 57 -10.11 0.57 3.68
N GLY A 58 -10.61 0.06 2.55
CA GLY A 58 -9.97 -0.98 1.74
C GLY A 58 -8.67 -0.49 1.07
N ASN A 59 -7.97 -1.42 0.43
CA ASN A 59 -6.73 -1.07 -0.28
C ASN A 59 -6.98 -0.13 -1.47
N GLU A 60 -8.14 -0.21 -2.11
CA GLU A 60 -8.54 0.65 -3.24
C GLU A 60 -8.82 2.09 -2.79
N ASP A 61 -9.33 2.26 -1.56
CA ASP A 61 -9.75 3.57 -1.03
C ASP A 61 -8.63 4.31 -0.28
N LYS A 62 -7.42 3.74 -0.18
CA LYS A 62 -6.34 4.31 0.64
C LYS A 62 -5.89 5.71 0.20
N GLU A 63 -5.95 6.00 -1.06
CA GLU A 63 -5.59 7.32 -1.59
C GLU A 63 -6.56 8.41 -1.11
N ASN A 64 -7.81 8.03 -0.86
CA ASN A 64 -8.87 8.91 -0.36
C ASN A 64 -9.00 8.89 1.18
N MET A 65 -8.06 8.24 1.89
CA MET A 65 -8.17 8.00 3.34
C MET A 65 -8.37 9.28 4.14
N ILE A 66 -7.61 10.33 3.84
CA ILE A 66 -7.70 11.62 4.55
C ILE A 66 -9.11 12.19 4.40
N PHE A 67 -9.58 12.29 3.17
CA PHE A 67 -10.92 12.81 2.87
C PHE A 67 -12.04 12.00 3.57
N LEU A 68 -11.94 10.67 3.58
CA LEU A 68 -12.92 9.80 4.24
C LEU A 68 -12.93 9.99 5.77
N VAL A 69 -11.76 10.17 6.37
CA VAL A 69 -11.62 10.43 7.81
C VAL A 69 -12.17 11.80 8.17
N GLU A 70 -11.85 12.84 7.41
CA GLU A 70 -12.36 14.19 7.62
C GLU A 70 -13.90 14.22 7.55
N LYS A 71 -14.46 13.61 6.51
CA LYS A 71 -15.91 13.49 6.36
C LYS A 71 -16.58 12.82 7.56
N LEU A 72 -16.00 11.71 8.05
CA LEU A 72 -16.52 11.04 9.25
C LEU A 72 -16.43 11.92 10.51
N LEU A 73 -15.37 12.68 10.65
CA LEU A 73 -15.21 13.59 11.79
C LEU A 73 -16.22 14.74 11.75
N GLU A 74 -16.52 15.28 10.56
CA GLU A 74 -17.57 16.27 10.37
C GLU A 74 -18.96 15.69 10.75
N GLU A 75 -19.29 14.49 10.26
CA GLU A 75 -20.54 13.79 10.57
C GLU A 75 -20.72 13.53 12.09
N LYS A 76 -19.64 13.26 12.80
CA LYS A 76 -19.63 13.05 14.26
C LYS A 76 -19.57 14.36 15.06
N GLY A 77 -19.49 15.51 14.41
CA GLY A 77 -19.39 16.82 15.09
C GLY A 77 -18.08 17.00 15.89
N VAL A 78 -17.05 16.23 15.59
CA VAL A 78 -15.75 16.29 16.28
C VAL A 78 -14.84 17.34 15.67
N PHE A 79 -15.12 17.79 14.45
CA PHE A 79 -14.40 18.85 13.77
C PHE A 79 -14.94 20.22 14.21
N GLN A 80 -14.27 20.84 15.19
CA GLN A 80 -14.29 22.29 15.24
C GLN A 80 -13.16 22.75 14.29
N THR A 81 -13.56 23.44 13.25
CA THR A 81 -12.67 23.99 12.22
C THR A 81 -11.80 25.09 12.78
N GLU A 82 -10.85 24.79 13.63
CA GLU A 82 -9.62 25.53 13.62
C GLU A 82 -8.83 24.98 12.45
N LYS A 83 -8.70 25.79 11.38
CA LYS A 83 -7.85 25.48 10.24
C LYS A 83 -6.53 24.99 10.80
N CYS A 84 -6.28 23.68 10.70
CA CYS A 84 -4.93 23.17 10.88
C CYS A 84 -4.06 24.02 9.94
N PRO A 85 -3.01 24.70 10.41
CA PRO A 85 -2.13 25.41 9.50
C PRO A 85 -1.75 24.42 8.42
N GLU A 86 -1.81 24.86 7.18
CA GLU A 86 -1.32 24.10 6.04
C GLU A 86 0.15 23.77 6.29
N HIS A 87 0.40 22.79 7.12
CA HIS A 87 1.69 22.12 7.14
C HIS A 87 1.70 21.29 5.86
N SER A 88 2.43 21.80 4.90
CA SER A 88 2.86 21.09 3.71
C SER A 88 3.50 19.77 4.17
N MET A 89 2.67 18.72 4.30
CA MET A 89 3.10 17.39 4.72
C MET A 89 4.15 16.79 3.76
N GLY A 90 4.34 17.38 2.57
CA GLY A 90 5.35 16.96 1.60
C GLY A 90 6.79 17.31 2.00
N GLU A 91 7.04 18.49 2.58
CA GLU A 91 8.43 18.92 2.78
C GLU A 91 9.09 18.46 4.08
N MET A 92 8.30 18.17 5.13
CA MET A 92 8.88 17.67 6.40
C MET A 92 9.17 16.19 6.40
N SER A 93 8.43 15.37 5.60
CA SER A 93 8.64 13.93 5.57
C SER A 93 9.88 13.56 4.76
N GLU A 94 10.13 14.24 3.64
CA GLU A 94 11.27 13.92 2.77
C GLU A 94 12.64 14.20 3.44
N LYS A 95 12.78 15.31 4.18
CA LYS A 95 14.03 15.64 4.86
C LYS A 95 14.28 14.78 6.10
N ALA A 96 13.24 14.47 6.87
CA ALA A 96 13.37 13.61 8.06
C ALA A 96 13.63 12.14 7.70
N GLU A 97 13.07 11.65 6.58
CA GLU A 97 13.36 10.31 6.07
C GLU A 97 14.75 10.21 5.45
N GLN A 98 15.23 11.26 4.78
CA GLN A 98 16.59 11.32 4.20
C GLN A 98 17.71 11.22 5.24
N GLU A 99 17.50 11.76 6.45
CA GLU A 99 18.52 11.69 7.52
C GLU A 99 18.56 10.31 8.22
N LEU A 100 17.52 9.48 8.10
CA LEU A 100 17.37 8.22 8.84
C LEU A 100 17.61 6.96 7.99
N HIS A 101 17.55 7.05 6.66
CA HIS A 101 17.61 5.87 5.78
C HIS A 101 18.70 6.00 4.71
N THR A 102 19.62 5.04 4.69
CA THR A 102 20.63 4.89 3.63
C THR A 102 20.04 4.30 2.34
N ARG A 103 18.82 3.78 2.39
CA ARG A 103 18.11 3.07 1.32
C ARG A 103 16.79 3.71 1.01
N ALA A 104 16.48 3.83 -0.26
CA ALA A 104 15.14 4.17 -0.74
C ALA A 104 14.38 2.91 -1.20
N TYR A 105 13.07 2.93 -1.09
CA TYR A 105 12.20 1.82 -1.49
C TYR A 105 11.21 2.30 -2.55
N ILE A 106 11.20 1.63 -3.70
CA ILE A 106 10.24 1.90 -4.77
C ILE A 106 9.32 0.69 -4.92
N LYS A 107 8.03 0.89 -4.69
CA LYS A 107 7.02 -0.13 -4.98
C LYS A 107 6.70 -0.07 -6.47
N ILE A 108 7.08 -1.13 -7.21
CA ILE A 108 6.90 -1.19 -8.66
C ILE A 108 5.67 -2.01 -9.08
N GLN A 109 5.12 -2.83 -8.16
CA GLN A 109 4.06 -3.76 -8.50
C GLN A 109 3.17 -4.04 -7.29
N ASN A 110 1.86 -4.23 -7.52
CA ASN A 110 0.86 -4.63 -6.54
C ASN A 110 0.03 -5.81 -7.07
N GLY A 111 -0.75 -6.46 -6.17
CA GLY A 111 -1.60 -7.57 -6.53
C GLY A 111 -0.85 -8.81 -7.05
N CYS A 112 -1.58 -9.88 -7.35
CA CYS A 112 -0.98 -11.12 -7.86
C CYS A 112 -2.05 -12.00 -8.54
N ASN A 113 -1.74 -12.58 -9.70
CA ASN A 113 -2.62 -13.47 -10.45
C ASN A 113 -2.25 -14.95 -10.33
N GLN A 114 -1.40 -15.34 -9.35
CA GLN A 114 -0.97 -16.74 -9.20
C GLN A 114 -2.05 -17.64 -8.57
N TYR A 115 -2.95 -17.08 -7.77
CA TYR A 115 -4.03 -17.81 -7.09
C TYR A 115 -3.58 -19.11 -6.40
N CYS A 116 -2.40 -19.07 -5.74
CA CYS A 116 -1.92 -20.21 -4.94
C CYS A 116 -2.97 -20.61 -3.89
N SER A 117 -3.17 -21.91 -3.69
CA SER A 117 -4.28 -22.45 -2.88
C SER A 117 -4.37 -21.94 -1.44
N TYR A 118 -3.25 -21.52 -0.86
CA TYR A 118 -3.15 -20.99 0.50
C TYR A 118 -3.08 -19.46 0.57
N CYS A 119 -3.05 -18.76 -0.58
CA CYS A 119 -2.72 -17.34 -0.61
C CYS A 119 -3.96 -16.46 -0.71
N ILE A 120 -4.07 -15.51 0.21
CA ILE A 120 -5.17 -14.54 0.23
C ILE A 120 -4.90 -13.30 -0.67
N ILE A 121 -3.67 -13.09 -1.11
CA ILE A 121 -3.23 -11.87 -1.81
C ILE A 121 -4.14 -11.48 -2.99
N PRO A 122 -4.46 -12.40 -3.96
CA PRO A 122 -5.30 -12.03 -5.10
C PRO A 122 -6.67 -11.47 -4.68
N TYR A 123 -7.11 -11.82 -3.50
CA TYR A 123 -8.43 -11.48 -2.97
C TYR A 123 -8.49 -10.19 -2.16
N VAL A 124 -7.36 -9.77 -1.56
CA VAL A 124 -7.30 -8.59 -0.70
C VAL A 124 -6.44 -7.46 -1.30
N ARG A 125 -5.61 -7.76 -2.30
CA ARG A 125 -4.80 -6.78 -3.00
C ARG A 125 -5.12 -6.70 -4.51
N GLY A 126 -6.08 -7.50 -4.95
CA GLY A 126 -6.54 -7.51 -6.32
C GLY A 126 -5.59 -8.19 -7.31
N LYS A 127 -5.86 -7.93 -8.57
CA LYS A 127 -5.10 -8.44 -9.70
C LYS A 127 -3.69 -7.84 -9.73
N LEU A 128 -2.82 -8.50 -10.50
CA LEU A 128 -1.51 -7.97 -10.83
C LEU A 128 -1.65 -6.59 -11.49
N GLU A 129 -0.94 -5.62 -10.93
CA GLU A 129 -0.88 -4.25 -11.43
C GLU A 129 0.56 -3.75 -11.33
N SER A 130 1.14 -3.41 -12.47
CA SER A 130 2.51 -2.93 -12.59
C SER A 130 2.53 -1.43 -12.85
N ARG A 131 3.32 -0.69 -12.10
CA ARG A 131 3.51 0.74 -12.35
C ARG A 131 4.18 0.96 -13.70
N PRO A 132 3.86 2.07 -14.40
CA PRO A 132 4.55 2.47 -15.62
C PRO A 132 6.07 2.60 -15.38
N ASP A 133 6.88 2.16 -16.34
CA ASP A 133 8.34 2.22 -16.24
C ASP A 133 8.82 3.67 -16.09
N GLU A 134 8.19 4.61 -16.81
CA GLU A 134 8.59 6.02 -16.77
C GLU A 134 8.41 6.63 -15.38
N ASP A 135 7.32 6.30 -14.67
CA ASP A 135 7.08 6.77 -13.30
C ASP A 135 8.14 6.25 -12.34
N ILE A 136 8.53 4.96 -12.50
CA ILE A 136 9.58 4.33 -11.70
C ILE A 136 10.93 4.99 -11.99
N LEU A 137 11.26 5.23 -13.24
CA LEU A 137 12.50 5.87 -13.65
C LEU A 137 12.56 7.33 -13.17
N GLN A 138 11.46 8.05 -13.22
CA GLN A 138 11.39 9.41 -12.69
C GLN A 138 11.62 9.44 -11.18
N GLU A 139 10.99 8.53 -10.44
CA GLU A 139 11.21 8.40 -9.00
C GLU A 139 12.66 8.00 -8.68
N THR A 140 13.24 7.07 -9.47
CA THR A 140 14.65 6.69 -9.37
C THR A 140 15.58 7.89 -9.51
N ARG A 141 15.37 8.75 -10.55
CA ARG A 141 16.17 9.98 -10.76
C ARG A 141 16.04 10.95 -9.59
N LYS A 142 14.83 11.14 -9.06
CA LYS A 142 14.60 12.01 -7.90
C LYS A 142 15.34 11.50 -6.67
N LEU A 143 15.31 10.20 -6.40
CA LEU A 143 15.99 9.59 -5.28
C LEU A 143 17.53 9.64 -5.43
N ALA A 144 18.06 9.38 -6.64
CA ALA A 144 19.49 9.52 -6.92
C ALA A 144 19.94 10.98 -6.71
N ALA A 145 19.20 11.97 -7.22
CA ALA A 145 19.48 13.39 -7.01
C ALA A 145 19.38 13.81 -5.53
N ALA A 146 18.55 13.13 -4.74
CA ALA A 146 18.45 13.33 -3.28
C ALA A 146 19.61 12.66 -2.50
N GLY A 147 20.51 11.94 -3.17
CA GLY A 147 21.70 11.34 -2.56
C GLY A 147 21.54 9.90 -2.08
N PHE A 148 20.46 9.22 -2.44
CA PHE A 148 20.31 7.78 -2.15
C PHE A 148 21.20 6.96 -3.08
N HIS A 149 22.06 6.12 -2.51
CA HIS A 149 22.97 5.22 -3.25
C HIS A 149 22.44 3.81 -3.42
N GLU A 150 21.37 3.46 -2.71
CA GLU A 150 20.74 2.15 -2.78
C GLU A 150 19.22 2.30 -2.93
N ILE A 151 18.68 1.67 -3.97
CA ILE A 151 17.24 1.62 -4.23
C ILE A 151 16.78 0.16 -4.20
N VAL A 152 15.81 -0.13 -3.34
CA VAL A 152 15.21 -1.46 -3.21
C VAL A 152 13.86 -1.48 -3.92
N LEU A 153 13.75 -2.28 -4.98
CA LEU A 153 12.47 -2.50 -5.65
C LEU A 153 11.61 -3.47 -4.85
N THR A 154 10.36 -3.11 -4.64
CA THR A 154 9.40 -3.92 -3.89
C THR A 154 8.15 -4.23 -4.69
N GLY A 155 7.51 -5.37 -4.40
CA GLY A 155 6.26 -5.82 -5.00
C GLY A 155 5.82 -7.13 -4.39
N ILE A 156 4.62 -7.58 -4.77
CA ILE A 156 4.07 -8.85 -4.30
C ILE A 156 4.73 -10.03 -5.01
N HIS A 157 4.94 -9.91 -6.32
CA HIS A 157 5.56 -10.94 -7.15
C HIS A 157 6.37 -10.29 -8.27
N LEU A 158 7.59 -9.85 -7.94
CA LEU A 158 8.43 -9.03 -8.82
C LEU A 158 8.69 -9.65 -10.20
N SER A 159 8.83 -10.97 -10.28
CA SER A 159 9.04 -11.65 -11.58
C SER A 159 7.84 -11.52 -12.53
N SER A 160 6.65 -11.17 -12.01
CA SER A 160 5.46 -10.89 -12.84
C SER A 160 5.33 -9.43 -13.26
N PHE A 161 6.27 -8.55 -12.87
CA PHE A 161 6.24 -7.15 -13.26
C PHE A 161 6.13 -7.00 -14.78
N GLY A 162 5.17 -6.19 -15.23
CA GLY A 162 4.91 -5.90 -16.64
C GLY A 162 4.13 -6.96 -17.41
N VAL A 163 3.88 -8.15 -16.83
CA VAL A 163 3.12 -9.22 -17.49
C VAL A 163 1.66 -8.83 -17.73
N ASP A 164 1.11 -7.98 -16.88
CA ASP A 164 -0.24 -7.42 -16.98
C ASP A 164 -0.44 -6.47 -18.19
N ARG A 165 0.64 -6.08 -18.85
CA ARG A 165 0.61 -5.25 -20.06
C ARG A 165 0.39 -6.04 -21.34
N GLU A 166 0.51 -7.36 -21.27
CA GLU A 166 0.21 -8.22 -22.41
C GLU A 166 -1.30 -8.25 -22.67
N THR A 167 -1.69 -7.98 -23.89
CA THR A 167 -3.10 -7.89 -24.31
C THR A 167 -3.70 -9.25 -24.67
N GLU A 168 -2.86 -10.27 -24.93
CA GLU A 168 -3.29 -11.61 -25.25
C GLU A 168 -3.54 -12.44 -23.99
N LYS A 169 -4.46 -13.41 -24.07
CA LYS A 169 -4.67 -14.37 -22.97
C LYS A 169 -3.39 -15.17 -22.76
N ILE A 170 -2.75 -14.95 -21.63
CA ILE A 170 -1.53 -15.62 -21.23
C ILE A 170 -1.91 -16.97 -20.61
N ASP A 171 -1.54 -18.06 -21.25
CA ASP A 171 -1.58 -19.39 -20.64
C ASP A 171 -0.42 -19.59 -19.65
N ALA A 172 -0.45 -20.67 -18.87
CA ALA A 172 0.56 -20.95 -17.86
C ALA A 172 1.98 -21.03 -18.43
N ASN A 173 2.15 -21.56 -19.66
CA ASN A 173 3.44 -21.70 -20.32
C ASN A 173 3.97 -20.35 -20.80
N SER A 174 3.11 -19.52 -21.38
CA SER A 174 3.45 -18.15 -21.80
C SER A 174 3.78 -17.28 -20.61
N PHE A 175 3.05 -17.42 -19.50
CA PHE A 175 3.35 -16.72 -18.24
C PHE A 175 4.76 -17.01 -17.75
N VAL A 176 5.18 -18.28 -17.69
CA VAL A 176 6.53 -18.68 -17.27
C VAL A 176 7.61 -18.08 -18.17
N LYS A 177 7.39 -18.00 -19.48
CA LYS A 177 8.33 -17.39 -20.43
C LYS A 177 8.46 -15.87 -20.27
N LEU A 178 7.41 -15.20 -19.80
CA LEU A 178 7.38 -13.75 -19.62
C LEU A 178 7.93 -13.33 -18.26
N GLN A 179 8.02 -14.25 -17.30
CA GLN A 179 8.55 -13.95 -15.97
C GLN A 179 9.96 -13.35 -16.03
N GLY A 180 10.13 -12.22 -15.37
CA GLY A 180 11.41 -11.53 -15.27
C GLY A 180 11.81 -10.72 -16.50
N LYS A 181 11.20 -10.91 -17.68
CA LYS A 181 11.57 -10.19 -18.91
C LYS A 181 11.44 -8.68 -18.77
N TYR A 182 10.31 -8.20 -18.30
CA TYR A 182 10.05 -6.78 -18.10
C TYR A 182 10.84 -6.19 -16.94
N LEU A 183 10.97 -6.93 -15.85
CA LEU A 183 11.82 -6.55 -14.73
C LEU A 183 13.29 -6.36 -15.15
N LEU A 184 13.81 -7.28 -15.96
CA LEU A 184 15.18 -7.17 -16.48
C LEU A 184 15.36 -5.90 -17.34
N THR A 185 14.37 -5.57 -18.17
CA THR A 185 14.38 -4.36 -18.99
C THR A 185 14.37 -3.10 -18.10
N LEU A 186 13.49 -3.07 -17.11
CA LEU A 186 13.42 -1.97 -16.13
C LEU A 186 14.78 -1.79 -15.42
N LEU A 187 15.37 -2.87 -14.90
CA LEU A 187 16.67 -2.82 -14.20
C LEU A 187 17.79 -2.29 -15.09
N LYS A 188 17.82 -2.67 -16.37
CA LYS A 188 18.80 -2.13 -17.33
C LYS A 188 18.62 -0.63 -17.54
N ASN A 189 17.40 -0.15 -17.60
CA ASN A 189 17.11 1.28 -17.75
C ASN A 189 17.46 2.05 -16.46
N MET A 190 17.15 1.50 -15.30
CA MET A 190 17.52 2.09 -14.01
C MET A 190 19.03 2.19 -13.81
N ALA A 191 19.80 1.19 -14.27
CA ALA A 191 21.25 1.20 -14.18
C ALA A 191 21.94 2.28 -15.04
N GLN A 192 21.17 2.98 -15.89
CA GLN A 192 21.67 4.12 -16.68
C GLN A 192 21.35 5.48 -16.04
N VAL A 193 20.68 5.48 -14.90
CA VAL A 193 20.42 6.71 -14.12
C VAL A 193 21.69 7.06 -13.36
N GLU A 194 22.25 8.25 -13.64
CA GLU A 194 23.41 8.83 -12.98
C GLU A 194 23.04 9.55 -11.68
#